data_a1c1fe860684394fcc29db466322feab
#
_entry.id   a1c1fe860684394fcc29db466322feab
#
_cell.length_a   1.000
_cell.length_b   1.000
_cell.length_c   1.000
_cell.angle_alpha   90.00
_cell.angle_beta   90.00
_cell.angle_gamma   90.00
#
_symmetry.space_group_name_H-M   'P 1'
#
loop_
_entity.id
_entity.type
_entity.pdbx_description
1 polymer ?
#
loop_
_entity_poly.entity_id
_entity_poly.type
_entity_poly.pdbx_seq_one_letter_code
_entity_poly.pdbx_strand_id
1 'polypeptide(L)'
;VKIIYLLSQEERNTLKEFFEVLQRGVSISIQDNGRNGFRHLGIPVSGAMDKLAYQIGNLLIGNKLNAASIEIAIGGTVLKALNRFSIVITGGNLKPTINGKLIEMNKIIDIAKGEILTFNGGNTGVYSYISIPGGIKSESHFESQSSYEPASLGLIPKKGTIIYGSSTSYNLMKNGLKHKFIPIYQKHNLVRFIKSSHFETIPHHIKSQILSEPLTVGTFNRMGMYLSSKNANLEPFDSNILSEGTTFGTIQLLPTGQPIILLADSQTTGGYATLGTIIYSDLWKLVQMQQGNTIQLIPVDVDEARLLNKKLHLFLNYLQIECRNKER
;
A
#
# COMPACT_ATOMS: atom_id res chain seq x y z
N VAL A 1 14.34 -14.43 16.11
CA VAL A 1 14.41 -15.59 17.06
C VAL A 1 13.08 -15.79 17.80
N LYS A 2 12.32 -14.74 18.20
CA LYS A 2 11.05 -14.91 18.95
C LYS A 2 9.92 -15.58 18.16
N ILE A 3 9.83 -15.40 16.84
CA ILE A 3 8.74 -15.94 16.00
C ILE A 3 8.71 -17.49 16.01
N ILE A 4 9.88 -18.12 16.00
CA ILE A 4 10.01 -19.59 15.93
C ILE A 4 9.39 -20.29 17.15
N TYR A 5 9.34 -19.64 18.31
CA TYR A 5 8.80 -20.25 19.54
C TYR A 5 7.27 -20.24 19.61
N LEU A 6 6.59 -19.41 18.84
CA LEU A 6 5.12 -19.29 18.85
C LEU A 6 4.43 -20.15 17.79
N LEU A 7 5.20 -20.76 16.89
CA LEU A 7 4.68 -21.61 15.81
C LEU A 7 4.64 -23.08 16.23
N SER A 8 3.67 -23.83 15.70
CA SER A 8 3.61 -25.27 15.84
C SER A 8 4.84 -25.95 15.23
N GLN A 9 5.11 -27.19 15.62
CA GLN A 9 6.28 -27.94 15.09
C GLN A 9 6.17 -28.18 13.56
N GLU A 10 4.96 -28.36 13.04
CA GLU A 10 4.67 -28.46 11.60
C GLU A 10 4.96 -27.15 10.86
N GLU A 11 4.54 -26.02 11.40
CA GLU A 11 4.80 -24.71 10.82
C GLU A 11 6.29 -24.37 10.79
N ARG A 12 7.05 -24.78 11.84
CA ARG A 12 8.51 -24.59 11.89
C ARG A 12 9.23 -25.37 10.79
N ASN A 13 8.76 -26.57 10.46
CA ASN A 13 9.37 -27.44 9.44
C ASN A 13 9.14 -26.92 8.00
N THR A 14 8.15 -26.04 7.82
CA THR A 14 7.82 -25.45 6.50
C THR A 14 8.40 -24.06 6.30
N LEU A 15 9.00 -23.43 7.34
CA LEU A 15 9.60 -22.12 7.24
C LEU A 15 10.95 -22.15 6.53
N LYS A 16 11.15 -21.22 5.61
CA LYS A 16 12.45 -20.92 4.99
C LYS A 16 12.85 -19.49 5.25
N GLU A 17 14.15 -19.29 5.43
CA GLU A 17 14.77 -17.97 5.46
C GLU A 17 14.87 -17.43 4.04
N PHE A 18 14.24 -16.31 3.77
CA PHE A 18 14.28 -15.70 2.44
C PHE A 18 15.27 -14.56 2.39
N PHE A 19 15.13 -13.57 3.28
CA PHE A 19 16.00 -12.40 3.27
C PHE A 19 16.55 -12.07 4.65
N GLU A 20 17.78 -11.57 4.66
CA GLU A 20 18.34 -10.78 5.76
C GLU A 20 18.27 -9.30 5.38
N VAL A 21 17.76 -8.46 6.28
CA VAL A 21 17.73 -7.02 6.11
C VAL A 21 19.12 -6.45 6.42
N LEU A 22 19.86 -6.04 5.41
CA LEU A 22 21.16 -5.39 5.58
C LEU A 22 21.02 -3.90 5.87
N GLN A 23 20.01 -3.26 5.25
CA GLN A 23 19.68 -1.85 5.47
C GLN A 23 18.16 -1.67 5.34
N ARG A 24 17.57 -0.97 6.32
CA ARG A 24 16.11 -0.71 6.36
C ARG A 24 15.67 0.25 5.26
N GLY A 25 16.50 1.20 4.87
CA GLY A 25 16.11 2.33 4.02
C GLY A 25 15.19 3.31 4.75
N VAL A 26 14.38 4.04 3.99
CA VAL A 26 13.40 4.98 4.58
C VAL A 26 12.32 4.20 5.32
N SER A 27 11.73 3.19 4.69
CA SER A 27 10.78 2.30 5.36
C SER A 27 10.72 0.93 4.68
N ILE A 28 10.69 -0.11 5.50
CA ILE A 28 10.37 -1.49 5.14
C ILE A 28 9.39 -2.05 6.17
N SER A 29 8.37 -2.74 5.71
CA SER A 29 7.34 -3.35 6.57
C SER A 29 6.80 -4.63 5.94
N ILE A 30 6.17 -5.48 6.73
CA ILE A 30 5.40 -6.62 6.24
C ILE A 30 3.95 -6.18 6.18
N GLN A 31 3.31 -6.35 5.02
CA GLN A 31 1.93 -5.92 4.84
C GLN A 31 1.11 -7.02 4.16
N ASP A 32 -0.11 -7.21 4.64
CA ASP A 32 -1.13 -8.07 4.05
C ASP A 32 -2.39 -7.24 3.71
N ASN A 33 -3.58 -7.84 3.82
CA ASN A 33 -4.84 -7.13 3.56
C ASN A 33 -5.30 -6.24 4.72
N GLY A 34 -4.58 -6.25 5.86
CA GLY A 34 -4.85 -5.46 7.05
C GLY A 34 -5.84 -6.10 8.04
N ARG A 35 -5.96 -5.48 9.23
CA ARG A 35 -6.77 -5.89 10.39
C ARG A 35 -8.22 -5.48 10.23
N ASN A 36 -8.96 -6.17 9.39
CA ASN A 36 -10.37 -5.86 9.15
C ASN A 36 -11.24 -6.33 10.32
N GLY A 37 -12.25 -5.53 10.69
CA GLY A 37 -13.20 -5.88 11.76
C GLY A 37 -12.86 -5.36 13.16
N PHE A 38 -11.66 -4.84 13.41
CA PHE A 38 -11.19 -4.45 14.74
C PHE A 38 -11.17 -2.94 15.02
N ARG A 39 -11.70 -2.12 14.09
CA ARG A 39 -11.70 -0.65 14.24
C ARG A 39 -12.46 -0.15 15.46
N HIS A 40 -13.52 -0.84 15.85
CA HIS A 40 -14.32 -0.54 17.05
C HIS A 40 -13.51 -0.65 18.36
N LEU A 41 -12.37 -1.34 18.34
CA LEU A 41 -11.40 -1.41 19.45
C LEU A 41 -10.30 -0.34 19.36
N GLY A 42 -10.41 0.62 18.44
CA GLY A 42 -9.38 1.64 18.22
C GLY A 42 -8.15 1.14 17.42
N ILE A 43 -8.21 -0.07 16.86
CA ILE A 43 -7.08 -0.70 16.15
C ILE A 43 -7.13 -0.30 14.67
N PRO A 44 -6.09 0.36 14.12
CA PRO A 44 -6.04 0.72 12.71
C PRO A 44 -5.97 -0.53 11.83
N VAL A 45 -6.58 -0.41 10.63
CA VAL A 45 -6.59 -1.52 9.67
C VAL A 45 -5.18 -1.87 9.21
N SER A 46 -4.33 -0.88 8.97
CA SER A 46 -3.02 -1.07 8.34
C SER A 46 -3.14 -1.76 6.97
N GLY A 47 -2.26 -2.71 6.66
CA GLY A 47 -2.23 -3.38 5.37
C GLY A 47 -1.46 -2.61 4.30
N ALA A 48 -1.39 -3.18 3.12
CA ALA A 48 -0.70 -2.59 1.99
C ALA A 48 -1.28 -1.21 1.63
N MET A 49 -0.40 -0.22 1.43
CA MET A 49 -0.78 1.12 0.98
C MET A 49 -1.38 1.07 -0.42
N ASP A 50 -0.64 0.52 -1.40
CA ASP A 50 -1.15 0.26 -2.75
C ASP A 50 -1.66 -1.19 -2.83
N LYS A 51 -2.94 -1.38 -2.48
CA LYS A 51 -3.58 -2.69 -2.51
C LYS A 51 -3.57 -3.32 -3.90
N LEU A 52 -3.64 -2.52 -4.97
CA LEU A 52 -3.64 -3.03 -6.34
C LEU A 52 -2.28 -3.65 -6.68
N ALA A 53 -1.19 -2.92 -6.46
CA ALA A 53 0.16 -3.42 -6.73
C ALA A 53 0.49 -4.66 -5.87
N TYR A 54 0.15 -4.63 -4.59
CA TYR A 54 0.32 -5.75 -3.67
C TYR A 54 -0.42 -7.01 -4.14
N GLN A 55 -1.69 -6.88 -4.57
CA GLN A 55 -2.49 -8.01 -5.06
C GLN A 55 -1.97 -8.54 -6.39
N ILE A 56 -1.55 -7.66 -7.32
CA ILE A 56 -0.92 -8.08 -8.59
C ILE A 56 0.35 -8.90 -8.31
N GLY A 57 1.21 -8.47 -7.40
CA GLY A 57 2.42 -9.21 -7.03
C GLY A 57 2.11 -10.61 -6.52
N ASN A 58 1.12 -10.73 -5.64
CA ASN A 58 0.68 -12.03 -5.12
C ASN A 58 0.07 -12.93 -6.21
N LEU A 59 -0.75 -12.39 -7.11
CA LEU A 59 -1.31 -13.16 -8.23
C LEU A 59 -0.23 -13.68 -9.18
N LEU A 60 0.76 -12.83 -9.53
CA LEU A 60 1.83 -13.21 -10.44
C LEU A 60 2.71 -14.34 -9.89
N ILE A 61 2.91 -14.39 -8.57
CA ILE A 61 3.72 -15.44 -7.92
C ILE A 61 2.87 -16.66 -7.47
N GLY A 62 1.59 -16.72 -7.85
CA GLY A 62 0.71 -17.85 -7.51
C GLY A 62 0.14 -17.83 -6.08
N ASN A 63 0.25 -16.74 -5.36
CA ASN A 63 -0.25 -16.62 -3.99
C ASN A 63 -1.77 -16.34 -3.95
N LYS A 64 -2.35 -16.53 -2.75
CA LYS A 64 -3.65 -15.94 -2.42
C LYS A 64 -3.52 -14.42 -2.37
N LEU A 65 -4.61 -13.69 -2.69
CA LEU A 65 -4.63 -12.21 -2.70
C LEU A 65 -4.25 -11.56 -1.36
N ASN A 66 -4.44 -12.26 -0.25
CA ASN A 66 -4.17 -11.78 1.11
C ASN A 66 -2.84 -12.27 1.69
N ALA A 67 -1.98 -12.93 0.91
CA ALA A 67 -0.67 -13.38 1.39
C ALA A 67 0.22 -12.18 1.71
N ALA A 68 0.90 -12.20 2.86
CA ALA A 68 1.74 -11.09 3.27
C ALA A 68 2.95 -10.92 2.34
N SER A 69 3.30 -9.68 2.06
CA SER A 69 4.42 -9.24 1.20
C SER A 69 5.28 -8.22 1.94
N ILE A 70 6.49 -7.99 1.45
CA ILE A 70 7.33 -6.90 1.93
C ILE A 70 6.92 -5.63 1.20
N GLU A 71 6.57 -4.58 1.94
CA GLU A 71 6.34 -3.23 1.43
C GLU A 71 7.58 -2.38 1.69
N ILE A 72 8.08 -1.70 0.65
CA ILE A 72 9.22 -0.79 0.71
C ILE A 72 8.75 0.58 0.26
N ALA A 73 9.03 1.62 1.06
CA ALA A 73 8.71 3.00 0.70
C ALA A 73 9.97 3.81 0.37
N ILE A 74 9.89 4.59 -0.71
CA ILE A 74 10.89 5.59 -1.17
C ILE A 74 12.20 4.96 -1.64
N GLY A 75 12.79 4.04 -0.87
CA GLY A 75 14.03 3.32 -1.22
C GLY A 75 15.09 3.32 -0.11
N GLY A 76 16.33 3.01 -0.50
CA GLY A 76 17.45 2.83 0.42
C GLY A 76 17.48 1.47 1.13
N THR A 77 16.53 0.57 0.81
CA THR A 77 16.47 -0.77 1.41
C THR A 77 17.44 -1.72 0.71
N VAL A 78 18.17 -2.50 1.50
CA VAL A 78 19.11 -3.53 1.03
C VAL A 78 18.81 -4.85 1.72
N LEU A 79 18.56 -5.88 0.93
CA LEU A 79 18.21 -7.23 1.37
C LEU A 79 19.20 -8.23 0.79
N LYS A 80 19.66 -9.19 1.60
CA LYS A 80 20.48 -10.31 1.16
C LYS A 80 19.62 -11.57 1.08
N ALA A 81 19.62 -12.23 -0.05
CA ALA A 81 18.95 -13.52 -0.21
C ALA A 81 19.69 -14.63 0.55
N LEU A 82 19.00 -15.36 1.41
CA LEU A 82 19.56 -16.43 2.23
C LEU A 82 19.42 -17.81 1.57
N ASN A 83 18.55 -17.92 0.58
CA ASN A 83 18.31 -19.11 -0.22
C ASN A 83 18.10 -18.71 -1.69
N ARG A 84 17.97 -19.72 -2.59
CA ARG A 84 17.50 -19.52 -3.95
C ARG A 84 15.98 -19.62 -3.99
N PHE A 85 15.32 -18.61 -4.58
CA PHE A 85 13.86 -18.55 -4.73
C PHE A 85 13.46 -17.56 -5.81
N SER A 86 12.17 -17.56 -6.18
CA SER A 86 11.61 -16.58 -7.10
C SER A 86 10.97 -15.43 -6.35
N ILE A 87 11.01 -14.25 -6.93
CA ILE A 87 10.36 -13.02 -6.43
C ILE A 87 9.56 -12.34 -7.54
N VAL A 88 8.57 -11.56 -7.14
CA VAL A 88 7.93 -10.56 -8.01
C VAL A 88 7.99 -9.21 -7.31
N ILE A 89 8.40 -8.17 -8.05
CA ILE A 89 8.39 -6.79 -7.57
C ILE A 89 7.33 -6.02 -8.35
N THR A 90 6.39 -5.38 -7.61
CA THR A 90 5.30 -4.56 -8.16
C THR A 90 5.24 -3.20 -7.48
N GLY A 91 4.37 -2.31 -7.97
CA GLY A 91 4.20 -0.97 -7.40
C GLY A 91 5.13 0.08 -7.99
N GLY A 92 5.47 1.10 -7.20
CA GLY A 92 6.34 2.20 -7.61
C GLY A 92 7.72 1.71 -8.04
N ASN A 93 8.26 2.30 -9.11
CA ASN A 93 9.58 1.92 -9.59
C ASN A 93 10.68 2.61 -8.75
N LEU A 94 11.11 1.91 -7.69
CA LEU A 94 12.20 2.32 -6.82
C LEU A 94 13.58 1.86 -7.34
N LYS A 95 13.71 1.60 -8.65
CA LYS A 95 14.93 1.16 -9.34
C LYS A 95 15.58 -0.05 -8.65
N PRO A 96 14.85 -1.18 -8.53
CA PRO A 96 15.38 -2.37 -7.90
C PRO A 96 16.57 -2.94 -8.70
N THR A 97 17.61 -3.38 -7.99
CA THR A 97 18.79 -4.01 -8.58
C THR A 97 19.12 -5.31 -7.84
N ILE A 98 19.64 -6.30 -8.57
CA ILE A 98 20.32 -7.48 -7.98
C ILE A 98 21.81 -7.34 -8.29
N ASN A 99 22.67 -7.32 -7.26
CA ASN A 99 24.11 -7.13 -7.37
C ASN A 99 24.47 -5.91 -8.25
N GLY A 100 23.73 -4.81 -8.11
CA GLY A 100 23.93 -3.55 -8.86
C GLY A 100 23.33 -3.53 -10.28
N LYS A 101 22.82 -4.66 -10.80
CA LYS A 101 22.17 -4.72 -12.13
C LYS A 101 20.67 -4.48 -11.99
N LEU A 102 20.12 -3.53 -12.76
CA LEU A 102 18.69 -3.26 -12.81
C LEU A 102 17.91 -4.51 -13.19
N ILE A 103 16.78 -4.72 -12.51
CA ILE A 103 15.87 -5.83 -12.78
C ILE A 103 14.50 -5.30 -13.23
N GLU A 104 13.81 -6.13 -14.01
CA GLU A 104 12.46 -5.82 -14.49
C GLU A 104 11.44 -6.01 -13.36
N MET A 105 10.51 -5.06 -13.25
CA MET A 105 9.37 -5.18 -12.36
C MET A 105 8.18 -5.89 -13.03
N ASN A 106 7.19 -6.28 -12.24
CA ASN A 106 5.96 -6.95 -12.69
C ASN A 106 6.19 -8.27 -13.43
N LYS A 107 7.27 -8.95 -13.09
CA LYS A 107 7.73 -10.21 -13.69
C LYS A 107 8.33 -11.10 -12.61
N ILE A 108 8.24 -12.43 -12.80
CA ILE A 108 8.90 -13.40 -11.92
C ILE A 108 10.39 -13.41 -12.22
N ILE A 109 11.19 -13.25 -11.18
CA ILE A 109 12.66 -13.21 -11.24
C ILE A 109 13.21 -14.18 -10.21
N ASP A 110 14.20 -14.99 -10.60
CA ASP A 110 14.94 -15.83 -9.65
C ASP A 110 16.04 -14.99 -8.98
N ILE A 111 16.19 -15.18 -7.69
CA ILE A 111 17.31 -14.64 -6.90
C ILE A 111 18.07 -15.80 -6.29
N ALA A 112 19.39 -15.79 -6.39
CA ALA A 112 20.26 -16.82 -5.85
C ALA A 112 20.67 -16.52 -4.40
N LYS A 113 21.06 -17.57 -3.66
CA LYS A 113 21.62 -17.39 -2.32
C LYS A 113 22.84 -16.48 -2.35
N GLY A 114 22.86 -15.51 -1.46
CA GLY A 114 23.95 -14.53 -1.29
C GLY A 114 23.78 -13.28 -2.16
N GLU A 115 22.89 -13.26 -3.14
CA GLU A 115 22.65 -12.06 -3.95
C GLU A 115 22.02 -10.93 -3.13
N ILE A 116 22.35 -9.70 -3.52
CA ILE A 116 21.93 -8.47 -2.84
C ILE A 116 20.88 -7.77 -3.68
N LEU A 117 19.67 -7.68 -3.14
CA LEU A 117 18.55 -6.92 -3.70
C LEU A 117 18.54 -5.52 -3.08
N THR A 118 18.66 -4.48 -3.92
CA THR A 118 18.71 -3.10 -3.46
C THR A 118 17.63 -2.27 -4.14
N PHE A 119 16.98 -1.39 -3.37
CA PHE A 119 16.02 -0.38 -3.86
C PHE A 119 16.65 1.00 -3.75
N ASN A 120 17.08 1.56 -4.88
CA ASN A 120 17.86 2.79 -4.92
C ASN A 120 17.02 4.08 -4.79
N GLY A 121 15.70 3.94 -4.78
CA GLY A 121 14.78 5.07 -4.89
C GLY A 121 14.51 5.47 -6.34
N GLY A 122 13.35 6.05 -6.59
CA GLY A 122 12.89 6.36 -7.95
C GLY A 122 12.02 7.61 -7.99
N ASN A 123 11.68 8.00 -9.24
CA ASN A 123 10.86 9.19 -9.52
C ASN A 123 9.41 8.83 -9.88
N THR A 124 9.04 7.54 -9.78
CA THR A 124 7.73 7.05 -10.20
C THR A 124 7.16 6.13 -9.13
N GLY A 125 6.18 6.62 -8.40
CA GLY A 125 5.58 5.94 -7.25
C GLY A 125 6.40 6.08 -5.97
N VAL A 126 5.85 5.56 -4.88
CA VAL A 126 6.37 5.65 -3.51
C VAL A 126 6.58 4.27 -2.90
N TYR A 127 5.65 3.33 -3.14
CA TYR A 127 5.61 2.01 -2.52
C TYR A 127 5.86 0.90 -3.53
N SER A 128 6.88 0.07 -3.27
CA SER A 128 7.13 -1.19 -3.98
C SER A 128 6.83 -2.38 -3.08
N TYR A 129 6.40 -3.48 -3.69
CA TYR A 129 6.09 -4.74 -2.99
C TYR A 129 6.97 -5.86 -3.51
N ILE A 130 7.52 -6.67 -2.59
CA ILE A 130 8.17 -7.94 -2.93
C ILE A 130 7.22 -9.05 -2.50
N SER A 131 6.72 -9.81 -3.46
CA SER A 131 5.98 -11.04 -3.21
C SER A 131 6.88 -12.25 -3.44
N ILE A 132 6.80 -13.23 -2.54
CA ILE A 132 7.52 -14.51 -2.62
C ILE A 132 6.51 -15.67 -2.63
N PRO A 133 6.86 -16.86 -3.17
CA PRO A 133 5.96 -18.01 -3.17
C PRO A 133 5.52 -18.39 -1.76
N GLY A 134 4.20 -18.56 -1.55
CA GLY A 134 3.61 -18.87 -0.25
C GLY A 134 3.48 -17.69 0.72
N GLY A 135 3.98 -16.50 0.34
CA GLY A 135 3.93 -15.27 1.14
C GLY A 135 4.90 -15.25 2.32
N ILE A 136 5.06 -14.07 2.89
CA ILE A 136 5.84 -13.87 4.12
C ILE A 136 5.11 -14.52 5.30
N LYS A 137 5.89 -15.05 6.24
CA LYS A 137 5.41 -15.59 7.51
C LYS A 137 5.99 -14.80 8.66
N SER A 138 5.12 -14.17 9.41
CA SER A 138 5.46 -13.39 10.58
C SER A 138 4.37 -13.51 11.63
N GLU A 139 4.59 -12.91 12.78
CA GLU A 139 3.62 -12.87 13.87
C GLU A 139 2.31 -12.21 13.40
N SER A 140 1.17 -12.84 13.72
CA SER A 140 -0.16 -12.35 13.40
C SER A 140 -0.82 -11.75 14.64
N HIS A 141 -1.37 -10.55 14.49
CA HIS A 141 -2.15 -9.85 15.49
C HIS A 141 -3.47 -9.41 14.88
N PHE A 142 -4.59 -9.76 15.51
CA PHE A 142 -5.93 -9.42 15.00
C PHE A 142 -6.11 -9.89 13.54
N GLU A 143 -5.80 -11.16 13.29
CA GLU A 143 -5.92 -11.84 12.00
C GLU A 143 -5.07 -11.24 10.85
N SER A 144 -4.04 -10.43 11.18
CA SER A 144 -3.17 -9.79 10.19
C SER A 144 -1.71 -9.83 10.62
N GLN A 145 -0.82 -10.04 9.64
CA GLN A 145 0.64 -9.95 9.79
C GLN A 145 1.16 -8.53 9.52
N SER A 146 0.27 -7.56 9.20
CA SER A 146 0.69 -6.20 8.87
C SER A 146 1.46 -5.54 10.00
N SER A 147 2.61 -4.96 9.67
CA SER A 147 3.40 -4.16 10.60
C SER A 147 2.66 -2.88 10.97
N TYR A 148 2.60 -2.57 12.25
CA TYR A 148 2.16 -1.27 12.77
C TYR A 148 3.12 -0.83 13.88
N GLU A 149 4.12 -0.04 13.51
CA GLU A 149 5.26 0.32 14.36
C GLU A 149 4.86 1.04 15.66
N PRO A 150 3.86 1.98 15.67
CA PRO A 150 3.48 2.70 16.89
C PRO A 150 3.00 1.81 18.03
N ALA A 151 2.37 0.67 17.73
CA ALA A 151 1.92 -0.29 18.73
C ALA A 151 2.73 -1.60 18.73
N SER A 152 3.85 -1.64 18.00
CA SER A 152 4.71 -2.84 17.88
C SER A 152 3.95 -4.10 17.45
N LEU A 153 2.94 -3.95 16.57
CA LEU A 153 2.18 -5.06 16.02
C LEU A 153 2.86 -5.60 14.75
N GLY A 154 2.92 -6.91 14.63
CA GLY A 154 3.56 -7.60 13.51
C GLY A 154 5.09 -7.45 13.51
N LEU A 155 5.74 -7.98 12.48
CA LEU A 155 7.19 -7.88 12.32
C LEU A 155 7.58 -6.48 11.85
N ILE A 156 8.42 -5.80 12.63
CA ILE A 156 9.03 -4.51 12.26
C ILE A 156 10.47 -4.80 11.82
N PRO A 157 10.76 -4.87 10.50
CA PRO A 157 12.09 -5.24 10.02
C PRO A 157 13.13 -4.17 10.36
N LYS A 158 14.24 -4.61 10.96
CA LYS A 158 15.43 -3.79 11.31
C LYS A 158 16.65 -4.44 10.68
N LYS A 159 17.79 -3.75 10.66
CA LYS A 159 19.07 -4.35 10.24
C LYS A 159 19.34 -5.64 11.01
N GLY A 160 19.69 -6.72 10.32
CA GLY A 160 19.88 -8.07 10.87
C GLY A 160 18.60 -8.88 11.04
N THR A 161 17.41 -8.33 10.75
CA THR A 161 16.17 -9.12 10.79
C THR A 161 16.17 -10.14 9.67
N ILE A 162 15.87 -11.40 10.01
CA ILE A 162 15.61 -12.46 9.03
C ILE A 162 14.11 -12.48 8.71
N ILE A 163 13.79 -12.42 7.42
CA ILE A 163 12.42 -12.52 6.91
C ILE A 163 12.17 -13.95 6.46
N TYR A 164 11.14 -14.56 7.04
CA TYR A 164 10.73 -15.93 6.77
C TYR A 164 9.53 -15.98 5.84
N GLY A 165 9.40 -17.10 5.14
CA GLY A 165 8.22 -17.40 4.32
C GLY A 165 7.95 -18.89 4.25
N SER A 166 6.89 -19.28 3.52
CA SER A 166 6.54 -20.67 3.33
C SER A 166 7.46 -21.34 2.29
N SER A 167 7.81 -22.59 2.53
CA SER A 167 8.68 -23.37 1.62
C SER A 167 7.97 -23.87 0.35
N THR A 168 6.83 -23.33 -0.02
CA THR A 168 6.05 -23.78 -1.19
C THR A 168 6.87 -23.58 -2.47
N SER A 169 7.14 -24.66 -3.17
CA SER A 169 7.70 -24.63 -4.52
C SER A 169 6.54 -24.63 -5.51
N TYR A 170 6.38 -23.54 -6.25
CA TYR A 170 5.49 -23.52 -7.42
C TYR A 170 6.34 -23.70 -8.68
N ASN A 171 5.83 -24.47 -9.63
CA ASN A 171 6.38 -24.51 -10.98
C ASN A 171 5.95 -23.22 -11.70
N LEU A 172 6.56 -22.09 -11.32
CA LEU A 172 6.20 -20.77 -11.81
C LEU A 172 6.69 -20.63 -13.25
N MET A 173 5.77 -20.43 -14.18
CA MET A 173 6.15 -19.97 -15.51
C MET A 173 6.68 -18.54 -15.40
N LYS A 174 7.87 -18.26 -15.95
CA LYS A 174 8.57 -16.95 -15.89
C LYS A 174 7.86 -15.86 -16.72
N ASN A 175 6.56 -15.72 -16.53
CA ASN A 175 5.73 -14.74 -17.20
C ASN A 175 5.53 -13.52 -16.32
N GLY A 176 5.55 -12.35 -16.93
CA GLY A 176 5.22 -11.09 -16.29
C GLY A 176 3.79 -10.63 -16.60
N LEU A 177 3.40 -9.51 -16.01
CA LEU A 177 2.19 -8.81 -16.34
C LEU A 177 2.28 -8.25 -17.78
N LYS A 178 1.25 -8.46 -18.59
CA LYS A 178 1.20 -7.83 -19.93
C LYS A 178 1.29 -6.31 -19.78
N HIS A 179 2.08 -5.64 -20.61
CA HIS A 179 2.38 -4.21 -20.51
C HIS A 179 1.13 -3.32 -20.35
N LYS A 180 0.04 -3.63 -21.08
CA LYS A 180 -1.23 -2.89 -21.01
C LYS A 180 -1.94 -2.95 -19.64
N PHE A 181 -1.52 -3.84 -18.74
CA PHE A 181 -2.09 -4.03 -17.42
C PHE A 181 -1.20 -3.49 -16.29
N ILE A 182 0.00 -3.01 -16.62
CA ILE A 182 0.89 -2.41 -15.62
C ILE A 182 0.31 -1.07 -15.19
N PRO A 183 0.05 -0.85 -13.88
CA PRO A 183 -0.42 0.43 -13.39
C PRO A 183 0.57 1.56 -13.72
N ILE A 184 0.06 2.67 -14.24
CA ILE A 184 0.86 3.85 -14.57
C ILE A 184 0.67 4.90 -13.47
N TYR A 185 1.74 5.23 -12.76
CA TYR A 185 1.75 6.24 -11.70
C TYR A 185 2.11 7.60 -12.29
N GLN A 186 1.13 8.50 -12.29
CA GLN A 186 1.26 9.83 -12.88
C GLN A 186 1.58 10.89 -11.81
N LYS A 187 2.18 12.00 -12.21
CA LYS A 187 2.45 13.15 -11.34
C LYS A 187 1.20 14.02 -11.10
N HIS A 188 0.21 13.90 -11.97
CA HIS A 188 -1.07 14.60 -11.90
C HIS A 188 -2.19 13.58 -12.01
N ASN A 189 -3.04 13.50 -10.99
CA ASN A 189 -4.13 12.53 -10.96
C ASN A 189 -5.48 13.19 -10.69
N LEU A 190 -6.50 12.66 -11.36
CA LEU A 190 -7.90 12.87 -10.98
C LEU A 190 -8.26 11.79 -9.95
N VAL A 191 -8.69 12.21 -8.77
CA VAL A 191 -9.03 11.35 -7.64
C VAL A 191 -10.47 11.59 -7.25
N ARG A 192 -11.30 10.57 -7.39
CA ARG A 192 -12.74 10.63 -7.14
C ARG A 192 -13.07 10.31 -5.70
N PHE A 193 -14.08 10.99 -5.17
CA PHE A 193 -14.55 10.76 -3.81
C PHE A 193 -16.09 10.82 -3.73
N ILE A 194 -16.65 10.09 -2.76
CA ILE A 194 -18.06 10.19 -2.38
C ILE A 194 -18.17 11.27 -1.29
N LYS A 195 -19.10 12.20 -1.47
CA LYS A 195 -19.39 13.26 -0.48
C LYS A 195 -19.78 12.65 0.87
N SER A 196 -19.33 13.27 1.96
CA SER A 196 -19.76 12.92 3.32
C SER A 196 -21.09 13.61 3.69
N SER A 197 -21.62 13.26 4.87
CA SER A 197 -22.73 13.97 5.50
C SER A 197 -22.41 15.43 5.82
N HIS A 198 -21.14 15.77 6.07
CA HIS A 198 -20.69 17.14 6.36
C HIS A 198 -20.48 17.99 5.11
N PHE A 199 -20.48 17.40 3.91
CA PHE A 199 -20.15 18.13 2.69
C PHE A 199 -20.97 19.40 2.51
N GLU A 200 -22.27 19.37 2.80
CA GLU A 200 -23.13 20.55 2.62
C GLU A 200 -22.95 21.59 3.74
N THR A 201 -22.49 21.22 4.93
CA THR A 201 -22.21 22.15 6.04
C THR A 201 -20.89 22.90 5.89
N ILE A 202 -19.95 22.39 5.07
CA ILE A 202 -18.70 23.09 4.78
C ILE A 202 -19.00 24.37 3.98
N PRO A 203 -18.43 25.52 4.36
CA PRO A 203 -18.65 26.80 3.66
C PRO A 203 -18.35 26.68 2.15
N HIS A 204 -19.19 27.31 1.32
CA HIS A 204 -19.10 27.18 -0.14
C HIS A 204 -17.73 27.64 -0.68
N HIS A 205 -17.16 28.74 -0.15
CA HIS A 205 -15.86 29.24 -0.56
C HIS A 205 -14.74 28.24 -0.30
N ILE A 206 -14.75 27.53 0.85
CA ILE A 206 -13.78 26.47 1.16
C ILE A 206 -13.90 25.31 0.15
N LYS A 207 -15.13 24.83 -0.11
CA LYS A 207 -15.38 23.79 -1.11
C LYS A 207 -14.89 24.22 -2.49
N SER A 208 -15.19 25.44 -2.89
CA SER A 208 -14.77 26.00 -4.19
C SER A 208 -13.25 26.04 -4.31
N GLN A 209 -12.53 26.53 -3.29
CA GLN A 209 -11.07 26.55 -3.29
C GLN A 209 -10.45 25.13 -3.43
N ILE A 210 -11.03 24.13 -2.75
CA ILE A 210 -10.51 22.75 -2.75
C ILE A 210 -10.82 22.04 -4.07
N LEU A 211 -11.97 22.32 -4.69
CA LEU A 211 -12.46 21.57 -5.85
C LEU A 211 -12.17 22.22 -7.20
N SER A 212 -11.94 23.56 -7.25
CA SER A 212 -11.71 24.28 -8.50
C SER A 212 -10.33 24.07 -9.09
N GLU A 213 -9.31 23.80 -8.24
CA GLU A 213 -7.91 23.71 -8.67
C GLU A 213 -7.23 22.42 -8.16
N PRO A 214 -6.17 21.97 -8.86
CA PRO A 214 -5.37 20.86 -8.38
C PRO A 214 -4.66 21.21 -7.06
N LEU A 215 -4.76 20.34 -6.09
CA LEU A 215 -4.05 20.41 -4.82
C LEU A 215 -2.68 19.76 -4.91
N THR A 216 -1.69 20.36 -4.27
CA THR A 216 -0.33 19.83 -4.21
C THR A 216 -0.19 18.88 -3.02
N VAL A 217 0.40 17.71 -3.27
CA VAL A 217 0.77 16.73 -2.24
C VAL A 217 1.90 17.31 -1.41
N GLY A 218 1.66 17.46 -0.11
CA GLY A 218 2.62 17.89 0.90
C GLY A 218 3.36 16.73 1.54
N THR A 219 3.63 16.84 2.83
CA THR A 219 4.19 15.75 3.63
C THR A 219 3.17 14.63 3.79
N PHE A 220 3.65 13.41 3.85
CA PHE A 220 2.82 12.23 4.07
C PHE A 220 3.58 11.11 4.78
N ASN A 221 2.83 10.24 5.41
CA ASN A 221 3.28 8.98 5.97
C ASN A 221 2.16 7.94 5.83
N ARG A 222 2.26 6.80 6.51
CA ARG A 222 1.20 5.79 6.46
C ARG A 222 -0.10 6.20 7.18
N MET A 223 -0.11 7.28 7.99
CA MET A 223 -1.30 7.78 8.68
C MET A 223 -2.11 8.76 7.84
N GLY A 224 -1.44 9.63 7.08
CA GLY A 224 -2.12 10.67 6.30
C GLY A 224 -1.23 11.39 5.32
N MET A 225 -1.89 12.07 4.37
CA MET A 225 -1.29 12.87 3.32
C MET A 225 -1.88 14.28 3.38
N TYR A 226 -1.04 15.27 3.65
CA TYR A 226 -1.44 16.68 3.63
C TYR A 226 -1.52 17.19 2.20
N LEU A 227 -2.54 18.02 1.94
CA LEU A 227 -2.70 18.69 0.65
C LEU A 227 -2.66 20.21 0.85
N SER A 228 -2.17 20.94 -0.14
CA SER A 228 -2.14 22.40 -0.13
C SER A 228 -2.59 22.96 -1.48
N SER A 229 -3.24 24.11 -1.47
CA SER A 229 -3.44 24.90 -2.69
C SER A 229 -2.17 25.66 -3.03
N LYS A 230 -1.88 25.83 -4.32
CA LYS A 230 -0.76 26.68 -4.79
C LYS A 230 -1.12 28.16 -4.78
N ASN A 231 -2.38 28.48 -5.01
CA ASN A 231 -2.81 29.83 -5.38
C ASN A 231 -3.61 30.54 -4.27
N ALA A 232 -3.99 29.82 -3.22
CA ALA A 232 -4.77 30.41 -2.13
C ALA A 232 -4.30 29.87 -0.78
N ASN A 233 -4.16 30.76 0.18
CA ASN A 233 -4.22 30.37 1.59
C ASN A 233 -5.65 29.88 1.84
N LEU A 234 -5.79 28.60 2.17
CA LEU A 234 -7.08 28.07 2.57
C LEU A 234 -7.54 28.79 3.82
N GLU A 235 -8.79 29.27 3.82
CA GLU A 235 -9.30 30.03 4.93
C GLU A 235 -9.61 29.15 6.14
N PRO A 236 -9.23 29.56 7.35
CA PRO A 236 -9.63 28.86 8.56
C PRO A 236 -11.14 28.86 8.73
N PHE A 237 -11.70 27.76 9.22
CA PHE A 237 -13.09 27.64 9.61
C PHE A 237 -13.25 26.68 10.79
N ASP A 238 -14.36 26.78 11.50
CA ASP A 238 -14.64 25.83 12.56
C ASP A 238 -15.01 24.48 11.95
N SER A 239 -14.02 23.61 11.90
CA SER A 239 -14.15 22.24 11.36
C SER A 239 -14.38 21.20 12.44
N ASN A 240 -14.47 21.57 13.72
CA ASN A 240 -14.65 20.64 14.82
C ASN A 240 -16.04 20.01 14.79
N ILE A 241 -16.07 18.69 14.93
CA ILE A 241 -17.30 17.89 15.00
C ILE A 241 -17.18 16.90 16.16
N LEU A 242 -18.30 16.31 16.56
CA LEU A 242 -18.25 15.12 17.41
C LEU A 242 -17.48 14.02 16.68
N SER A 243 -16.52 13.38 17.39
CA SER A 243 -15.69 12.34 16.79
C SER A 243 -16.54 11.21 16.18
N GLU A 244 -16.29 10.90 14.92
CA GLU A 244 -16.97 9.84 14.16
C GLU A 244 -15.97 8.86 13.53
N GLY A 245 -16.46 7.73 13.03
CA GLY A 245 -15.62 6.73 12.37
C GLY A 245 -15.00 7.24 11.08
N THR A 246 -13.68 7.08 10.93
CA THR A 246 -12.94 7.40 9.72
C THR A 246 -12.51 6.14 8.98
N THR A 247 -12.12 6.25 7.72
CA THR A 247 -11.63 5.11 6.92
C THR A 247 -10.43 5.53 6.07
N PHE A 248 -9.73 4.56 5.52
CA PHE A 248 -8.72 4.82 4.49
C PHE A 248 -9.35 5.57 3.31
N GLY A 249 -8.79 6.72 2.95
CA GLY A 249 -9.31 7.62 1.93
C GLY A 249 -10.24 8.72 2.43
N THR A 250 -10.59 8.77 3.72
CA THR A 250 -11.36 9.90 4.29
C THR A 250 -10.58 11.20 4.12
N ILE A 251 -11.23 12.23 3.60
CA ILE A 251 -10.68 13.58 3.41
C ILE A 251 -11.21 14.44 4.55
N GLN A 252 -10.38 14.71 5.54
CA GLN A 252 -10.69 15.62 6.64
C GLN A 252 -10.20 17.04 6.33
N LEU A 253 -10.91 18.04 6.84
CA LEU A 253 -10.52 19.44 6.75
C LEU A 253 -10.07 19.91 8.14
N LEU A 254 -8.81 20.31 8.24
CA LEU A 254 -8.26 20.87 9.47
C LEU A 254 -8.83 22.27 9.74
N PRO A 255 -8.75 22.80 10.98
CA PRO A 255 -9.19 24.16 11.30
C PRO A 255 -8.55 25.25 10.44
N THR A 256 -7.38 24.97 9.87
CA THR A 256 -6.69 25.85 8.90
C THR A 256 -7.31 25.83 7.50
N GLY A 257 -8.37 25.05 7.26
CA GLY A 257 -8.93 24.78 5.94
C GLY A 257 -8.15 23.73 5.13
N GLN A 258 -6.96 23.32 5.58
CA GLN A 258 -6.10 22.39 4.87
C GLN A 258 -6.70 20.98 4.84
N PRO A 259 -6.82 20.34 3.65
CA PRO A 259 -7.24 18.96 3.56
C PRO A 259 -6.12 17.99 3.98
N ILE A 260 -6.51 16.95 4.71
CA ILE A 260 -5.69 15.77 4.98
C ILE A 260 -6.44 14.51 4.54
N ILE A 261 -5.79 13.66 3.75
CA ILE A 261 -6.34 12.37 3.37
C ILE A 261 -5.80 11.31 4.32
N LEU A 262 -6.70 10.61 5.02
CA LEU A 262 -6.35 9.55 5.94
C LEU A 262 -5.94 8.29 5.17
N LEU A 263 -4.83 7.65 5.59
CA LEU A 263 -4.23 6.51 4.91
C LEU A 263 -4.33 5.22 5.75
N ALA A 264 -3.59 4.18 5.37
CA ALA A 264 -3.76 2.82 5.89
C ALA A 264 -3.62 2.69 7.42
N ASP A 265 -2.70 3.46 8.04
CA ASP A 265 -2.43 3.43 9.49
C ASP A 265 -3.14 4.57 10.25
N SER A 266 -4.11 5.24 9.62
CA SER A 266 -4.86 6.33 10.26
C SER A 266 -5.63 5.86 11.48
N GLN A 267 -5.93 6.82 12.35
CA GLN A 267 -6.83 6.63 13.50
C GLN A 267 -8.19 6.08 13.05
N THR A 268 -8.89 5.43 13.97
CA THR A 268 -10.20 4.82 13.69
C THR A 268 -11.35 5.81 13.80
N THR A 269 -11.15 6.90 14.53
CA THR A 269 -12.11 7.98 14.73
C THR A 269 -11.43 9.33 14.52
N GLY A 270 -12.19 10.37 14.17
CA GLY A 270 -11.69 11.73 13.99
C GLY A 270 -12.77 12.78 14.28
N GLY A 271 -12.34 13.93 14.77
CA GLY A 271 -13.21 15.04 15.20
C GLY A 271 -13.18 16.24 14.27
N TYR A 272 -12.80 16.09 13.01
CA TYR A 272 -12.81 17.16 12.00
C TYR A 272 -13.83 16.89 10.90
N ALA A 273 -14.45 17.94 10.39
CA ALA A 273 -15.38 17.86 9.27
C ALA A 273 -14.75 17.13 8.09
N THR A 274 -15.50 16.24 7.48
CA THR A 274 -15.04 15.44 6.34
C THR A 274 -15.63 15.96 5.05
N LEU A 275 -14.80 16.16 4.02
CA LEU A 275 -15.26 16.49 2.66
C LEU A 275 -15.94 15.27 2.03
N GLY A 276 -15.38 14.10 2.26
CA GLY A 276 -15.85 12.83 1.72
C GLY A 276 -14.81 11.72 1.87
N THR A 277 -15.02 10.64 1.13
CA THR A 277 -14.10 9.49 1.12
C THR A 277 -13.75 9.11 -0.31
N ILE A 278 -12.44 8.99 -0.60
CA ILE A 278 -11.93 8.58 -1.90
C ILE A 278 -12.43 7.17 -2.23
N ILE A 279 -12.88 6.97 -3.46
CA ILE A 279 -13.35 5.67 -3.92
C ILE A 279 -12.21 4.65 -3.96
N TYR A 280 -12.50 3.40 -3.61
CA TYR A 280 -11.49 2.34 -3.49
C TYR A 280 -10.63 2.17 -4.76
N SER A 281 -11.25 2.28 -5.94
CA SER A 281 -10.57 2.14 -7.24
C SER A 281 -9.56 3.25 -7.55
N ASP A 282 -9.53 4.36 -6.80
CA ASP A 282 -8.59 5.46 -7.01
C ASP A 282 -7.49 5.54 -5.92
N LEU A 283 -7.62 4.78 -4.82
CA LEU A 283 -6.64 4.81 -3.71
C LEU A 283 -5.22 4.49 -4.18
N TRP A 284 -5.03 3.51 -5.08
CA TRP A 284 -3.72 3.14 -5.61
C TRP A 284 -3.02 4.29 -6.34
N LYS A 285 -3.77 5.17 -7.02
CA LYS A 285 -3.22 6.35 -7.69
C LYS A 285 -2.69 7.35 -6.67
N LEU A 286 -3.50 7.58 -5.61
CA LEU A 286 -3.19 8.54 -4.55
C LEU A 286 -1.92 8.18 -3.80
N VAL A 287 -1.83 6.95 -3.29
CA VAL A 287 -0.75 6.55 -2.38
C VAL A 287 0.62 6.49 -3.06
N GLN A 288 0.65 6.41 -4.38
CA GLN A 288 1.89 6.41 -5.15
C GLN A 288 2.36 7.82 -5.55
N MET A 289 1.66 8.87 -5.11
CA MET A 289 2.03 10.24 -5.40
C MET A 289 3.17 10.71 -4.48
N GLN A 290 4.14 11.37 -5.07
CA GLN A 290 5.26 11.97 -4.37
C GLN A 290 4.93 13.41 -3.94
N GLN A 291 5.65 13.93 -2.96
CA GLN A 291 5.56 15.33 -2.58
C GLN A 291 5.79 16.23 -3.80
N GLY A 292 4.97 17.26 -3.93
CA GLY A 292 4.97 18.18 -5.08
C GLY A 292 4.14 17.70 -6.28
N ASN A 293 3.66 16.45 -6.31
CA ASN A 293 2.68 16.01 -7.29
C ASN A 293 1.32 16.70 -7.02
N THR A 294 0.40 16.65 -7.97
CA THR A 294 -0.90 17.30 -7.80
C THR A 294 -2.07 16.36 -8.03
N ILE A 295 -3.13 16.56 -7.26
CA ILE A 295 -4.40 15.86 -7.40
C ILE A 295 -5.54 16.85 -7.63
N GLN A 296 -6.46 16.49 -8.52
CA GLN A 296 -7.76 17.13 -8.65
C GLN A 296 -8.80 16.24 -8.01
N LEU A 297 -9.48 16.74 -6.98
CA LEU A 297 -10.58 16.03 -6.31
C LEU A 297 -11.87 16.18 -7.11
N ILE A 298 -12.56 15.07 -7.39
CA ILE A 298 -13.80 15.03 -8.17
C ILE A 298 -14.87 14.32 -7.35
N PRO A 299 -15.97 15.00 -6.97
CA PRO A 299 -17.09 14.34 -6.34
C PRO A 299 -17.82 13.43 -7.34
N VAL A 300 -18.19 12.25 -6.91
CA VAL A 300 -18.98 11.28 -7.68
C VAL A 300 -20.10 10.72 -6.83
N ASP A 301 -21.11 10.19 -7.45
CA ASP A 301 -22.17 9.48 -6.74
C ASP A 301 -21.78 8.02 -6.40
N VAL A 302 -22.62 7.38 -5.59
CA VAL A 302 -22.38 6.01 -5.12
C VAL A 302 -22.43 4.99 -6.26
N ASP A 303 -23.26 5.21 -7.26
CA ASP A 303 -23.43 4.25 -8.36
C ASP A 303 -22.25 4.29 -9.32
N GLU A 304 -21.72 5.50 -9.61
CA GLU A 304 -20.47 5.63 -10.36
C GLU A 304 -19.30 4.97 -9.59
N ALA A 305 -19.19 5.23 -8.28
CA ALA A 305 -18.17 4.62 -7.44
C ALA A 305 -18.26 3.08 -7.44
N ARG A 306 -19.45 2.52 -7.34
CA ARG A 306 -19.69 1.07 -7.41
C ARG A 306 -19.27 0.49 -8.76
N LEU A 307 -19.63 1.16 -9.86
CA LEU A 307 -19.25 0.72 -11.21
C LEU A 307 -17.74 0.65 -11.38
N LEU A 308 -17.03 1.67 -10.90
CA LEU A 308 -15.57 1.74 -11.00
C LEU A 308 -14.89 0.70 -10.13
N ASN A 309 -15.38 0.49 -8.92
CA ASN A 309 -14.88 -0.57 -8.03
C ASN A 309 -15.13 -1.96 -8.64
N LYS A 310 -16.31 -2.19 -9.24
CA LYS A 310 -16.61 -3.43 -9.96
C LYS A 310 -15.64 -3.68 -11.11
N LYS A 311 -15.28 -2.65 -11.90
CA LYS A 311 -14.28 -2.77 -12.98
C LYS A 311 -12.91 -3.21 -12.44
N LEU A 312 -12.48 -2.66 -11.31
CA LEU A 312 -11.22 -3.05 -10.67
C LEU A 312 -11.26 -4.51 -10.18
N HIS A 313 -12.35 -4.94 -9.56
CA HIS A 313 -12.51 -6.34 -9.13
C HIS A 313 -12.54 -7.31 -10.32
N LEU A 314 -13.24 -6.97 -11.40
CA LEU A 314 -13.25 -7.78 -12.63
C LEU A 314 -11.84 -7.89 -13.24
N PHE A 315 -11.07 -6.83 -13.21
CA PHE A 315 -9.67 -6.86 -13.64
C PHE A 315 -8.82 -7.83 -12.80
N LEU A 316 -8.91 -7.78 -11.48
CA LEU A 316 -8.18 -8.70 -10.59
C LEU A 316 -8.62 -10.16 -10.79
N ASN A 317 -9.92 -10.41 -10.94
CA ASN A 317 -10.44 -11.75 -11.25
C ASN A 317 -9.91 -12.26 -12.61
N TYR A 318 -9.89 -11.40 -13.62
CA TYR A 318 -9.31 -11.75 -14.93
C TYR A 318 -7.83 -12.13 -14.78
N LEU A 319 -7.03 -11.34 -14.07
CA LEU A 319 -5.62 -11.66 -13.81
C LEU A 319 -5.47 -12.98 -13.05
N GLN A 320 -6.32 -13.25 -12.07
CA GLN A 320 -6.29 -14.49 -11.31
C GLN A 320 -6.53 -15.72 -12.21
N ILE A 321 -7.49 -15.63 -13.15
CA ILE A 321 -7.77 -16.69 -14.12
C ILE A 321 -6.58 -16.86 -15.09
N GLU A 322 -6.04 -15.76 -15.62
CA GLU A 322 -4.89 -15.77 -16.53
C GLU A 322 -3.65 -16.41 -15.88
N CYS A 323 -3.39 -16.10 -14.61
CA CYS A 323 -2.26 -16.69 -13.87
C CYS A 323 -2.47 -18.19 -13.62
N ARG A 324 -3.68 -18.64 -13.25
CA ARG A 324 -3.99 -20.06 -13.00
C ARG A 324 -3.97 -20.91 -14.27
N ASN A 325 -4.43 -20.38 -15.40
CA ASN A 325 -4.44 -21.11 -16.67
C ASN A 325 -3.03 -21.36 -17.24
N LYS A 326 -2.04 -20.65 -16.74
CA LYS A 326 -0.64 -20.82 -17.11
C LYS A 326 0.11 -21.82 -16.24
N GLU A 327 -0.52 -22.31 -15.15
CA GLU A 327 -0.01 -23.38 -14.29
C GLU A 327 -0.36 -24.78 -14.83
N ARG A 328 -1.20 -24.88 -15.86
CA ARG A 328 -1.58 -26.11 -16.57
C ARG A 328 -0.78 -26.25 -17.88
#